data_fda417b874891fd07cb935fae103ec0b
#
_entry.id   fda417b874891fd07cb935fae103ec0b
#
_cell.length_a   1.000
_cell.length_b   1.000
_cell.length_c   1.000
_cell.angle_alpha   90.00
_cell.angle_beta   90.00
_cell.angle_gamma   90.00
#
_symmetry.space_group_name_H-M   'P 1'
#
loop_
_entity.id
_entity.type
_entity.pdbx_description
1 polymer ?
#
loop_
_entity_poly.entity_id
_entity_poly.type
_entity_poly.pdbx_seq_one_letter_code
_entity_poly.pdbx_strand_id
1 'polypeptide(L)'
;MNIDGRFIQVLDGLLTPEECQQFIQQLNVDNLQRIDNYMATYDRNILVNDDFADIMYNRVKPYLPPGTIRCNEYFRFSKYHPGQEFKRHTDGTNQDKFKNISKYTINIFLNTDFTGGETDFFDSDNNIVIHAMPKVGRGVIFDREIVHCGNKVTSGNKYLLRTDVMLPNLLLQTPDPADIKVIRI
;
A
#
# COMPACT_ATOMS: atom_id res chain seq x y z
N MET A 1 -0.57 -13.95 -8.07
CA MET A 1 -0.86 -13.57 -9.48
C MET A 1 0.24 -12.63 -9.96
N ASN A 2 0.35 -12.40 -11.28
CA ASN A 2 1.32 -11.45 -11.86
C ASN A 2 0.66 -10.63 -12.96
N ILE A 3 1.06 -9.37 -13.07
CA ILE A 3 0.76 -8.48 -14.21
C ILE A 3 2.10 -8.11 -14.83
N ASP A 4 2.36 -8.51 -16.07
CA ASP A 4 3.63 -8.32 -16.80
C ASP A 4 4.86 -8.74 -15.98
N GLY A 5 4.78 -9.91 -15.30
CA GLY A 5 5.83 -10.42 -14.43
C GLY A 5 5.91 -9.77 -13.05
N ARG A 6 5.12 -8.72 -12.75
CA ARG A 6 5.07 -8.04 -11.46
C ARG A 6 4.04 -8.68 -10.53
N PHE A 7 4.43 -8.86 -9.29
CA PHE A 7 3.62 -9.51 -8.27
C PHE A 7 2.38 -8.68 -7.88
N ILE A 8 1.23 -9.36 -7.77
CA ILE A 8 0.00 -8.84 -7.17
C ILE A 8 -0.76 -9.97 -6.46
N GLN A 9 -1.33 -9.67 -5.29
CA GLN A 9 -2.10 -10.61 -4.48
C GLN A 9 -3.27 -9.89 -3.80
N VAL A 10 -4.47 -10.48 -3.89
CA VAL A 10 -5.66 -10.02 -3.15
C VAL A 10 -5.88 -10.97 -1.97
N LEU A 11 -6.03 -10.43 -0.77
CA LEU A 11 -6.25 -11.16 0.48
C LEU A 11 -7.51 -10.65 1.16
N ASP A 12 -8.49 -11.52 1.38
CA ASP A 12 -9.66 -11.21 2.21
C ASP A 12 -9.33 -11.40 3.69
N GLY A 13 -9.87 -10.52 4.55
CA GLY A 13 -9.70 -10.61 5.98
C GLY A 13 -8.27 -10.31 6.48
N LEU A 14 -7.52 -9.49 5.75
CA LEU A 14 -6.21 -9.01 6.20
C LEU A 14 -6.33 -8.19 7.49
N LEU A 15 -7.41 -7.41 7.61
CA LEU A 15 -7.89 -6.82 8.87
C LEU A 15 -9.27 -7.37 9.21
N THR A 16 -9.58 -7.49 10.51
CA THR A 16 -10.95 -7.81 10.94
C THR A 16 -11.86 -6.59 10.79
N PRO A 17 -13.20 -6.77 10.74
CA PRO A 17 -14.13 -5.64 10.71
C PRO A 17 -13.95 -4.68 11.91
N GLU A 18 -13.64 -5.24 13.09
CA GLU A 18 -13.41 -4.47 14.32
C GLU A 18 -12.14 -3.62 14.21
N GLU A 19 -11.05 -4.17 13.70
CA GLU A 19 -9.81 -3.43 13.43
C GLU A 19 -10.05 -2.30 12.42
N CYS A 20 -10.79 -2.58 11.33
CA CYS A 20 -11.16 -1.56 10.33
C CYS A 20 -11.94 -0.41 10.97
N GLN A 21 -12.93 -0.73 11.81
CA GLN A 21 -13.74 0.27 12.51
C GLN A 21 -12.88 1.09 13.49
N GLN A 22 -11.97 0.45 14.23
CA GLN A 22 -11.05 1.15 15.14
C GLN A 22 -10.16 2.15 14.37
N PHE A 23 -9.60 1.76 13.22
CA PHE A 23 -8.82 2.68 12.40
C PHE A 23 -9.64 3.88 11.91
N ILE A 24 -10.88 3.65 11.46
CA ILE A 24 -11.76 4.76 11.05
C ILE A 24 -12.02 5.68 12.23
N GLN A 25 -12.35 5.16 13.42
CA GLN A 25 -12.62 5.97 14.61
C GLN A 25 -11.40 6.78 15.07
N GLN A 26 -10.20 6.19 15.02
CA GLN A 26 -8.98 6.84 15.49
C GLN A 26 -8.40 7.85 14.49
N LEU A 27 -8.50 7.58 13.20
CA LEU A 27 -7.79 8.32 12.17
C LEU A 27 -8.68 9.27 11.37
N ASN A 28 -10.01 9.10 11.40
CA ASN A 28 -10.96 10.02 10.78
C ASN A 28 -11.29 11.19 11.72
N VAL A 29 -10.31 12.05 11.93
CA VAL A 29 -10.39 13.24 12.78
C VAL A 29 -10.78 14.50 11.96
N ASP A 30 -11.15 15.61 12.63
CA ASP A 30 -11.68 16.80 11.96
C ASP A 30 -10.69 17.55 11.07
N ASN A 31 -9.38 17.41 11.33
CA ASN A 31 -8.32 18.15 10.63
C ASN A 31 -7.47 17.26 9.73
N LEU A 32 -8.10 16.45 8.89
CA LEU A 32 -7.37 15.67 7.88
C LEU A 32 -6.66 16.59 6.88
N GLN A 33 -5.44 16.22 6.49
CA GLN A 33 -4.72 16.93 5.44
C GLN A 33 -5.41 16.75 4.10
N ARG A 34 -5.87 17.81 3.49
CA ARG A 34 -6.43 17.79 2.13
C ARG A 34 -5.32 17.59 1.10
N ILE A 35 -5.47 16.57 0.27
CA ILE A 35 -4.70 16.36 -0.95
C ILE A 35 -5.61 16.74 -2.12
N ASP A 36 -5.19 17.75 -2.88
CA ASP A 36 -5.97 18.26 -4.01
C ASP A 36 -5.03 18.73 -5.11
N ASN A 37 -4.81 17.85 -6.08
CA ASN A 37 -3.99 18.13 -7.24
C ASN A 37 -4.56 17.40 -8.46
N TYR A 38 -3.92 17.57 -9.62
CA TYR A 38 -4.41 16.98 -10.87
C TYR A 38 -4.41 15.44 -10.88
N MET A 39 -3.63 14.79 -10.01
CA MET A 39 -3.53 13.34 -9.92
C MET A 39 -4.53 12.74 -8.93
N ALA A 40 -4.76 13.41 -7.78
CA ALA A 40 -5.51 12.83 -6.69
C ALA A 40 -6.25 13.88 -5.88
N THR A 41 -7.45 13.52 -5.44
CA THR A 41 -8.25 14.29 -4.49
C THR A 41 -8.73 13.36 -3.37
N TYR A 42 -8.32 13.64 -2.13
CA TYR A 42 -8.75 12.90 -0.92
C TYR A 42 -8.23 13.61 0.34
N ASP A 43 -8.75 13.22 1.49
CA ASP A 43 -8.25 13.68 2.79
C ASP A 43 -7.38 12.60 3.42
N ARG A 44 -6.30 12.99 4.10
CA ARG A 44 -5.26 12.09 4.59
C ARG A 44 -4.92 12.32 6.06
N ASN A 45 -4.69 11.21 6.77
CA ASN A 45 -3.97 11.18 8.04
C ASN A 45 -2.81 10.18 7.96
N ILE A 46 -1.84 10.31 8.84
CA ILE A 46 -0.69 9.39 8.91
C ILE A 46 -0.61 8.85 10.34
N LEU A 47 -0.57 7.52 10.45
CA LEU A 47 -0.22 6.81 11.67
C LEU A 47 1.20 6.26 11.54
N VAL A 48 2.05 6.52 12.52
CA VAL A 48 3.37 5.90 12.64
C VAL A 48 3.31 4.88 13.77
N ASN A 49 3.45 3.60 13.44
CA ASN A 49 3.30 2.52 14.41
C ASN A 49 4.15 1.30 14.03
N ASP A 50 5.25 1.08 14.75
CA ASP A 50 6.15 -0.05 14.53
C ASP A 50 5.52 -1.39 14.90
N ASP A 51 4.85 -1.46 16.05
CA ASP A 51 4.23 -2.72 16.52
C ASP A 51 3.19 -3.20 15.52
N PHE A 52 2.39 -2.28 14.98
CA PHE A 52 1.41 -2.62 13.96
C PHE A 52 2.07 -2.98 12.62
N ALA A 53 3.21 -2.38 12.27
CA ALA A 53 3.99 -2.77 11.09
C ALA A 53 4.49 -4.22 11.19
N ASP A 54 4.95 -4.64 12.38
CA ASP A 54 5.38 -6.01 12.64
C ASP A 54 4.20 -6.99 12.60
N ILE A 55 3.06 -6.64 13.19
CA ILE A 55 1.81 -7.43 13.09
C ILE A 55 1.41 -7.59 11.62
N MET A 56 1.39 -6.50 10.86
CA MET A 56 1.02 -6.49 9.46
C MET A 56 1.97 -7.34 8.62
N TYR A 57 3.28 -7.21 8.84
CA TYR A 57 4.28 -8.02 8.14
C TYR A 57 4.09 -9.51 8.40
N ASN A 58 3.85 -9.91 9.65
CA ASN A 58 3.59 -11.31 10.00
C ASN A 58 2.33 -11.87 9.31
N ARG A 59 1.29 -11.05 9.11
CA ARG A 59 0.07 -11.43 8.38
C ARG A 59 0.32 -11.63 6.88
N VAL A 60 1.12 -10.77 6.26
CA VAL A 60 1.33 -10.80 4.80
C VAL A 60 2.51 -11.64 4.36
N LYS A 61 3.52 -11.85 5.22
CA LYS A 61 4.76 -12.58 4.91
C LYS A 61 4.56 -13.93 4.20
N PRO A 62 3.58 -14.79 4.56
CA PRO A 62 3.37 -16.07 3.86
C PRO A 62 3.00 -15.93 2.39
N TYR A 63 2.54 -14.76 1.96
CA TYR A 63 2.05 -14.48 0.61
C TYR A 63 3.02 -13.64 -0.21
N LEU A 64 4.11 -13.16 0.40
CA LEU A 64 5.05 -12.24 -0.25
C LEU A 64 6.14 -13.01 -1.00
N PRO A 65 6.67 -12.43 -2.09
CA PRO A 65 7.91 -12.91 -2.69
C PRO A 65 9.07 -12.89 -1.68
N PRO A 66 10.08 -13.76 -1.85
CA PRO A 66 11.25 -13.79 -0.98
C PRO A 66 12.03 -12.48 -1.02
N GLY A 67 12.82 -12.23 0.04
CA GLY A 67 13.66 -11.04 0.17
C GLY A 67 13.00 -9.86 0.87
N THR A 68 11.69 -9.90 1.14
CA THR A 68 11.02 -8.89 1.95
C THR A 68 11.41 -9.05 3.42
N ILE A 69 11.49 -7.93 4.16
CA ILE A 69 12.02 -7.93 5.52
C ILE A 69 11.05 -7.38 6.57
N ARG A 70 10.16 -6.45 6.20
CA ARG A 70 9.19 -5.82 7.11
C ARG A 70 8.13 -5.02 6.34
N CYS A 71 7.08 -4.57 7.05
CA CYS A 71 6.26 -3.45 6.58
C CYS A 71 6.84 -2.12 7.07
N ASN A 72 6.55 -1.06 6.34
CA ASN A 72 6.86 0.31 6.73
C ASN A 72 5.98 0.71 7.93
N GLU A 73 6.55 1.40 8.91
CA GLU A 73 5.84 1.92 10.08
C GLU A 73 4.89 3.09 9.76
N TYR A 74 4.97 3.66 8.56
CA TYR A 74 4.08 4.72 8.10
C TYR A 74 2.83 4.15 7.44
N PHE A 75 1.68 4.35 8.09
CA PHE A 75 0.37 4.00 7.57
C PHE A 75 -0.36 5.26 7.12
N ARG A 76 -0.75 5.32 5.85
CA ARG A 76 -1.50 6.43 5.27
C ARG A 76 -2.98 6.08 5.29
N PHE A 77 -3.74 6.73 6.14
CA PHE A 77 -5.19 6.69 6.13
C PHE A 77 -5.70 7.69 5.10
N SER A 78 -6.57 7.26 4.20
CA SER A 78 -7.15 8.09 3.15
C SER A 78 -8.67 8.02 3.22
N LYS A 79 -9.31 9.19 3.19
CA LYS A 79 -10.77 9.36 3.11
C LYS A 79 -11.10 10.00 1.79
N TYR A 80 -11.93 9.32 0.99
CA TYR A 80 -12.44 9.82 -0.28
C TYR A 80 -13.92 10.14 -0.14
N HIS A 81 -14.30 11.37 -0.45
CA HIS A 81 -15.68 11.83 -0.57
C HIS A 81 -16.23 11.60 -1.98
N PRO A 82 -17.56 11.70 -2.18
CA PRO A 82 -18.14 11.67 -3.52
C PRO A 82 -17.48 12.68 -4.47
N GLY A 83 -17.16 12.21 -5.67
CA GLY A 83 -16.42 12.98 -6.69
C GLY A 83 -14.90 12.85 -6.64
N GLN A 84 -14.33 12.29 -5.57
CA GLN A 84 -12.88 12.14 -5.39
C GLN A 84 -12.37 10.83 -5.96
N GLU A 85 -11.12 10.88 -6.44
CA GLU A 85 -10.44 9.78 -7.11
C GLU A 85 -8.92 9.87 -6.97
N PHE A 86 -8.23 8.81 -7.32
CA PHE A 86 -6.80 8.84 -7.59
C PHE A 86 -6.57 8.29 -8.99
N LYS A 87 -6.14 9.16 -9.91
CA LYS A 87 -5.94 8.81 -11.32
C LYS A 87 -4.84 7.77 -11.51
N ARG A 88 -4.70 7.28 -12.72
CA ARG A 88 -3.68 6.28 -13.09
C ARG A 88 -2.28 6.76 -12.73
N HIS A 89 -1.55 5.93 -12.00
CA HIS A 89 -0.19 6.19 -11.55
C HIS A 89 0.52 4.89 -11.19
N THR A 90 1.82 4.98 -10.98
CA THR A 90 2.62 4.02 -10.22
C THR A 90 2.97 4.62 -8.88
N ASP A 91 3.26 3.80 -7.88
CA ASP A 91 3.65 4.29 -6.57
C ASP A 91 5.12 4.72 -6.55
N GLY A 92 5.41 5.80 -5.85
CA GLY A 92 6.77 6.26 -5.60
C GLY A 92 7.53 5.33 -4.64
N THR A 93 8.86 5.43 -4.65
CA THR A 93 9.72 4.76 -3.68
C THR A 93 9.68 5.49 -2.35
N ASN A 94 9.38 4.75 -1.27
CA ASN A 94 9.45 5.23 0.11
C ASN A 94 10.60 4.56 0.84
N GLN A 95 11.07 5.19 1.91
CA GLN A 95 12.02 4.62 2.84
C GLN A 95 11.38 4.47 4.22
N ASP A 96 11.74 3.42 4.95
CA ASP A 96 11.46 3.29 6.37
C ASP A 96 12.54 3.99 7.21
N LYS A 97 12.41 3.97 8.54
CA LYS A 97 13.39 4.57 9.47
C LYS A 97 14.79 3.94 9.39
N PHE A 98 14.91 2.72 8.88
CA PHE A 98 16.18 2.02 8.67
C PHE A 98 16.75 2.21 7.27
N LYS A 99 16.14 3.09 6.45
CA LYS A 99 16.52 3.36 5.07
C LYS A 99 16.32 2.20 4.08
N ASN A 100 15.56 1.17 4.47
CA ASN A 100 15.08 0.17 3.54
C ASN A 100 14.15 0.82 2.50
N ILE A 101 14.01 0.18 1.33
CA ILE A 101 13.22 0.73 0.23
C ILE A 101 11.91 -0.07 0.03
N SER A 102 10.83 0.64 -0.30
CA SER A 102 9.56 0.01 -0.62
C SER A 102 9.63 -0.72 -1.96
N LYS A 103 9.10 -1.94 -2.00
CA LYS A 103 8.95 -2.74 -3.22
C LYS A 103 7.48 -3.03 -3.53
N TYR A 104 6.68 -3.32 -2.50
CA TYR A 104 5.26 -3.59 -2.68
C TYR A 104 4.44 -2.61 -1.86
N THR A 105 3.28 -2.23 -2.39
CA THR A 105 2.26 -1.47 -1.67
C THR A 105 1.21 -2.44 -1.13
N ILE A 106 0.69 -2.15 0.05
CA ILE A 106 -0.49 -2.78 0.63
C ILE A 106 -1.59 -1.72 0.72
N ASN A 107 -2.70 -1.91 0.00
CA ASN A 107 -3.92 -1.12 0.15
C ASN A 107 -5.00 -1.96 0.83
N ILE A 108 -5.62 -1.45 1.90
CA ILE A 108 -6.64 -2.16 2.68
C ILE A 108 -7.92 -1.34 2.70
N PHE A 109 -9.02 -1.92 2.21
CA PHE A 109 -10.35 -1.32 2.29
C PHE A 109 -10.88 -1.43 3.72
N LEU A 110 -11.21 -0.30 4.35
CA LEU A 110 -11.70 -0.29 5.72
C LEU A 110 -13.23 -0.34 5.82
N ASN A 111 -13.96 0.02 4.76
CA ASN A 111 -15.43 0.02 4.72
C ASN A 111 -15.96 -0.32 3.33
N THR A 112 -17.30 -0.44 3.22
CA THR A 112 -18.01 -0.71 1.95
C THR A 112 -19.32 0.07 1.82
N ASP A 113 -19.62 0.99 2.72
CA ASP A 113 -20.81 1.85 2.72
C ASP A 113 -20.65 3.05 1.76
N PHE A 114 -20.14 2.79 0.57
CA PHE A 114 -19.95 3.74 -0.53
C PHE A 114 -20.15 3.03 -1.88
N THR A 115 -20.24 3.79 -2.97
CA THR A 115 -20.31 3.26 -4.34
C THR A 115 -19.21 3.86 -5.21
N GLY A 116 -18.77 3.13 -6.23
CA GLY A 116 -17.55 3.41 -6.95
C GLY A 116 -16.31 3.12 -6.09
N GLY A 117 -15.21 3.79 -6.37
CA GLY A 117 -13.99 3.72 -5.53
C GLY A 117 -13.23 2.40 -5.56
N GLU A 118 -13.49 1.53 -6.52
CA GLU A 118 -12.72 0.32 -6.77
C GLU A 118 -11.28 0.68 -7.11
N THR A 119 -10.36 -0.28 -7.01
CA THR A 119 -8.99 -0.11 -7.47
C THR A 119 -8.75 -0.96 -8.71
N ASP A 120 -8.46 -0.33 -9.84
CA ASP A 120 -8.15 -1.00 -11.08
C ASP A 120 -6.63 -1.06 -11.29
N PHE A 121 -6.18 -2.21 -11.80
CA PHE A 121 -4.80 -2.48 -12.15
C PHE A 121 -4.70 -2.76 -13.65
N PHE A 122 -3.65 -2.22 -14.28
CA PHE A 122 -3.50 -2.22 -15.72
C PHE A 122 -2.23 -2.98 -16.15
N ASP A 123 -2.33 -3.67 -17.30
CA ASP A 123 -1.17 -4.22 -18.00
C ASP A 123 -0.43 -3.16 -18.85
N SER A 124 0.64 -3.56 -19.52
CA SER A 124 1.42 -2.69 -20.42
C SER A 124 0.63 -2.18 -21.62
N ASP A 125 -0.43 -2.88 -22.01
CA ASP A 125 -1.33 -2.50 -23.11
C ASP A 125 -2.48 -1.59 -22.65
N ASN A 126 -2.48 -1.19 -21.37
CA ASN A 126 -3.51 -0.37 -20.72
C ASN A 126 -4.88 -1.04 -20.56
N ASN A 127 -4.96 -2.36 -20.62
CA ASN A 127 -6.18 -3.07 -20.28
C ASN A 127 -6.31 -3.19 -18.76
N ILE A 128 -7.55 -3.13 -18.24
CA ILE A 128 -7.83 -3.47 -16.85
C ILE A 128 -7.74 -5.00 -16.74
N VAL A 129 -6.78 -5.50 -15.95
CA VAL A 129 -6.56 -6.93 -15.74
C VAL A 129 -7.01 -7.40 -14.35
N ILE A 130 -7.11 -6.48 -13.40
CA ILE A 130 -7.69 -6.73 -12.08
C ILE A 130 -8.56 -5.54 -11.69
N HIS A 131 -9.78 -5.85 -11.27
CA HIS A 131 -10.75 -4.91 -10.73
C HIS A 131 -10.97 -5.27 -9.26
N ALA A 132 -10.23 -4.60 -8.36
CA ALA A 132 -10.28 -4.92 -6.93
C ALA A 132 -11.49 -4.24 -6.29
N MET A 133 -12.57 -5.01 -6.14
CA MET A 133 -13.80 -4.56 -5.47
C MET A 133 -13.57 -4.36 -3.98
N PRO A 134 -14.11 -3.28 -3.40
CA PRO A 134 -14.07 -3.05 -1.96
C PRO A 134 -14.72 -4.19 -1.18
N LYS A 135 -14.05 -4.62 -0.11
CA LYS A 135 -14.56 -5.53 0.92
C LYS A 135 -13.88 -5.17 2.23
N VAL A 136 -14.63 -5.10 3.32
CA VAL A 136 -14.07 -4.76 4.64
C VAL A 136 -12.91 -5.69 4.98
N GLY A 137 -11.76 -5.11 5.32
CA GLY A 137 -10.53 -5.83 5.65
C GLY A 137 -9.80 -6.49 4.47
N ARG A 138 -10.29 -6.32 3.22
CA ARG A 138 -9.58 -6.80 2.03
C ARG A 138 -8.33 -5.99 1.80
N GLY A 139 -7.17 -6.68 1.73
CA GLY A 139 -5.90 -6.13 1.31
C GLY A 139 -5.57 -6.47 -0.14
N VAL A 140 -4.99 -5.53 -0.86
CA VAL A 140 -4.35 -5.76 -2.16
C VAL A 140 -2.88 -5.43 -2.00
N ILE A 141 -2.02 -6.42 -2.23
CA ILE A 141 -0.56 -6.29 -2.16
C ILE A 141 -0.04 -6.34 -3.59
N PHE A 142 0.70 -5.34 -4.00
CA PHE A 142 1.15 -5.27 -5.38
C PHE A 142 2.51 -4.58 -5.52
N ASP A 143 3.26 -4.96 -6.57
CA ASP A 143 4.48 -4.27 -6.94
C ASP A 143 4.17 -2.80 -7.23
N ARG A 144 4.88 -1.88 -6.57
CA ARG A 144 4.65 -0.43 -6.69
C ARG A 144 4.72 0.09 -8.12
N GLU A 145 5.36 -0.65 -9.04
CA GLU A 145 5.50 -0.29 -10.45
C GLU A 145 4.30 -0.71 -11.32
N ILE A 146 3.32 -1.43 -10.76
CA ILE A 146 2.08 -1.72 -11.49
C ILE A 146 1.25 -0.44 -11.59
N VAL A 147 0.85 -0.11 -12.81
CA VAL A 147 -0.06 1.02 -13.06
C VAL A 147 -1.42 0.70 -12.47
N HIS A 148 -1.96 1.61 -11.67
CA HIS A 148 -3.26 1.43 -11.03
C HIS A 148 -3.97 2.77 -10.82
N CYS A 149 -5.26 2.72 -10.48
CA CYS A 149 -6.04 3.90 -10.09
C CYS A 149 -7.03 3.55 -8.97
N GLY A 150 -7.39 4.55 -8.19
CA GLY A 150 -8.58 4.50 -7.33
C GLY A 150 -9.73 5.21 -8.02
N ASN A 151 -10.72 4.43 -8.47
CA ASN A 151 -11.87 4.96 -9.20
C ASN A 151 -12.64 5.98 -8.36
N LYS A 152 -13.38 6.84 -9.07
CA LYS A 152 -14.17 7.90 -8.45
C LYS A 152 -15.21 7.32 -7.50
N VAL A 153 -15.25 7.82 -6.27
CA VAL A 153 -16.35 7.57 -5.33
C VAL A 153 -17.58 8.32 -5.82
N THR A 154 -18.70 7.63 -5.93
CA THR A 154 -19.95 8.24 -6.44
C THR A 154 -20.94 8.56 -5.33
N SER A 155 -20.94 7.80 -4.23
CA SER A 155 -21.72 8.09 -3.02
C SER A 155 -21.04 7.51 -1.77
N GLY A 156 -21.37 8.02 -0.59
CA GLY A 156 -20.75 7.63 0.68
C GLY A 156 -19.30 8.11 0.81
N ASN A 157 -18.59 7.63 1.82
CA ASN A 157 -17.18 7.92 2.02
C ASN A 157 -16.38 6.61 2.00
N LYS A 158 -15.34 6.55 1.17
CA LYS A 158 -14.40 5.43 1.15
C LYS A 158 -13.26 5.70 2.11
N TYR A 159 -12.91 4.70 2.93
CA TYR A 159 -11.74 4.72 3.80
C TYR A 159 -10.75 3.64 3.37
N LEU A 160 -9.49 4.02 3.23
CA LEU A 160 -8.41 3.15 2.82
C LEU A 160 -7.22 3.31 3.78
N LEU A 161 -6.60 2.21 4.18
CA LEU A 161 -5.32 2.21 4.89
C LEU A 161 -4.24 1.67 3.96
N ARG A 162 -3.12 2.40 3.86
CA ARG A 162 -2.00 2.02 3.00
C ARG A 162 -0.70 1.98 3.78
N THR A 163 0.11 0.95 3.54
CA THR A 163 1.53 0.90 3.91
C THR A 163 2.34 0.23 2.80
N ASP A 164 3.64 0.10 3.01
CA ASP A 164 4.56 -0.47 2.03
C ASP A 164 5.27 -1.70 2.64
N VAL A 165 5.64 -2.69 1.81
CA VAL A 165 6.53 -3.80 2.16
C VAL A 165 7.93 -3.48 1.69
N MET A 166 8.91 -3.66 2.57
CA MET A 166 10.27 -3.20 2.40
C MET A 166 11.23 -4.30 1.97
N LEU A 167 12.17 -3.94 1.11
CA LEU A 167 13.38 -4.69 0.81
C LEU A 167 14.59 -3.99 1.44
N PRO A 168 15.67 -4.74 1.76
CA PRO A 168 16.94 -4.15 2.18
C PRO A 168 17.45 -3.17 1.11
N ASN A 169 17.93 -2.01 1.53
CA ASN A 169 18.63 -1.11 0.63
C ASN A 169 20.09 -1.57 0.48
N LEU A 170 20.35 -2.39 -0.52
CA LEU A 170 21.69 -2.97 -0.77
C LEU A 170 22.75 -1.91 -1.04
N LEU A 171 22.39 -0.70 -1.44
CA LEU A 171 23.33 0.41 -1.66
C LEU A 171 23.89 0.97 -0.34
N LEU A 172 23.24 0.70 0.79
CA LEU A 172 23.68 1.14 2.12
C LEU A 172 24.40 0.02 2.90
N GLN A 173 24.40 -1.21 2.38
CA GLN A 173 25.17 -2.31 2.95
C GLN A 173 26.63 -2.14 2.51
N THR A 174 27.46 -1.55 3.37
CA THR A 174 28.93 -1.66 3.19
C THR A 174 29.28 -3.14 3.24
N PRO A 175 30.04 -3.67 2.26
CA PRO A 175 30.53 -5.06 2.35
C PRO A 175 31.24 -5.23 3.70
N ASP A 176 30.96 -6.33 4.40
CA ASP A 176 31.75 -6.69 5.58
C ASP A 176 33.21 -6.73 5.14
N PRO A 177 34.14 -6.05 5.83
CA PRO A 177 35.56 -6.12 5.51
C PRO A 177 36.08 -7.57 5.41
N ALA A 178 35.43 -8.53 6.09
CA ALA A 178 35.74 -9.96 6.00
C ALA A 178 35.34 -10.60 4.65
N ASP A 179 34.40 -10.00 3.89
CA ASP A 179 33.95 -10.51 2.59
C ASP A 179 34.80 -9.99 1.41
N ILE A 180 35.71 -9.07 1.66
CA ILE A 180 36.59 -8.50 0.63
C ILE A 180 37.72 -9.50 0.36
N LYS A 181 37.54 -10.39 -0.62
CA LYS A 181 38.63 -11.20 -1.13
C LYS A 181 39.59 -10.34 -1.96
N VAL A 182 40.73 -10.00 -1.39
CA VAL A 182 41.83 -9.37 -2.15
C VAL A 182 42.39 -10.42 -3.13
N ILE A 183 42.03 -10.31 -4.40
CA ILE A 183 42.70 -11.06 -5.46
C ILE A 183 44.01 -10.32 -5.74
N ARG A 184 45.14 -10.87 -5.30
CA ARG A 184 46.46 -10.39 -5.73
C ARG A 184 46.72 -10.96 -7.13
N ILE A 185 46.85 -10.04 -8.09
CA ILE A 185 47.29 -10.34 -9.47
C ILE A 185 48.82 -10.46 -9.48
#